data_c5f662134ee87dfe9217e5579ea48dd8
#
_entry.id   c5f662134ee87dfe9217e5579ea48dd8
#
_cell.length_a   1.000
_cell.length_b   1.000
_cell.length_c   1.000
_cell.angle_alpha   90.00
_cell.angle_beta   90.00
_cell.angle_gamma   90.00
#
_symmetry.space_group_name_H-M   'P 1'
#
loop_
_entity.id
_entity.type
_entity.pdbx_description
1 polymer ?
#
loop_
_entity_poly.entity_id
_entity_poly.type
_entity_poly.pdbx_seq_one_letter_code
_entity_poly.pdbx_strand_id
1 'polypeptide(L)'
;MSANALELTDVRKSFGRTEIIRGVTLQIPRGHRHAIIGPNGAGKTTLFNLISGRFPVTSGQILLNGQSIVGVAPHRINRRGLSRSFQITSIFPRMTVFENIRCGLLWSHGFKYSTFRRLSRQKALNDAAEQLLERLNLAPRRDLPAGLLSYAEQRALEIGVTIAGGAEVILLDEPTAGMSRSETQRAVNLIRQVTEGKTLLMVEHDMSVVFGLADVISVVVYGEVIASDAPQRIRSNKAVQEAYLGNEVT
;
A
#
# COMPACT_ATOMS: atom_id res chain seq x y z
N MET A 1 7.14 -22.14 6.15
CA MET A 1 6.46 -20.88 5.78
C MET A 1 6.96 -20.50 4.39
N SER A 2 6.09 -19.98 3.48
CA SER A 2 6.54 -19.47 2.18
C SER A 2 7.58 -18.37 2.38
N ALA A 3 8.66 -18.37 1.55
CA ALA A 3 9.65 -17.30 1.52
C ALA A 3 9.01 -15.98 1.03
N ASN A 4 7.93 -16.07 0.26
CA ASN A 4 7.20 -14.94 -0.29
C ASN A 4 6.01 -14.56 0.60
N ALA A 5 5.80 -13.27 0.76
CA ALA A 5 4.62 -12.71 1.42
C ALA A 5 3.44 -12.59 0.45
N LEU A 6 3.73 -12.30 -0.83
CA LEU A 6 2.74 -12.20 -1.89
C LEU A 6 3.27 -12.87 -3.16
N GLU A 7 2.43 -13.69 -3.79
CA GLU A 7 2.77 -14.39 -5.04
C GLU A 7 1.61 -14.24 -6.02
N LEU A 8 1.92 -13.83 -7.24
CA LEU A 8 1.00 -13.75 -8.37
C LEU A 8 1.50 -14.71 -9.44
N THR A 9 0.62 -15.56 -9.97
CA THR A 9 0.95 -16.51 -11.03
C THR A 9 -0.06 -16.40 -12.14
N ASP A 10 0.40 -16.01 -13.32
CA ASP A 10 -0.39 -15.81 -14.56
C ASP A 10 -1.71 -15.06 -14.29
N VAL A 11 -1.65 -13.99 -13.50
CA VAL A 11 -2.83 -13.21 -13.14
C VAL A 11 -3.32 -12.45 -14.34
N ARG A 12 -4.60 -12.64 -14.71
CA ARG A 12 -5.26 -11.99 -15.84
C ARG A 12 -6.52 -11.26 -15.42
N LYS A 13 -6.79 -10.15 -16.07
CA LYS A 13 -8.02 -9.38 -15.87
C LYS A 13 -8.53 -8.79 -17.17
N SER A 14 -9.76 -9.17 -17.52
CA SER A 14 -10.52 -8.56 -18.62
C SER A 14 -11.74 -7.83 -18.09
N PHE A 15 -12.10 -6.73 -18.74
CA PHE A 15 -13.37 -6.02 -18.60
C PHE A 15 -14.10 -6.09 -19.95
N GLY A 16 -15.11 -6.92 -20.02
CA GLY A 16 -15.75 -7.27 -21.28
C GLY A 16 -14.73 -7.94 -22.23
N ARG A 17 -14.49 -7.32 -23.40
CA ARG A 17 -13.53 -7.83 -24.39
C ARG A 17 -12.10 -7.29 -24.24
N THR A 18 -11.88 -6.34 -23.33
CA THR A 18 -10.58 -5.69 -23.17
C THR A 18 -9.79 -6.35 -22.04
N GLU A 19 -8.67 -6.96 -22.36
CA GLU A 19 -7.74 -7.52 -21.37
C GLU A 19 -6.78 -6.43 -20.89
N ILE A 20 -6.85 -6.11 -19.58
CA ILE A 20 -6.05 -5.06 -18.94
C ILE A 20 -4.82 -5.64 -18.25
N ILE A 21 -4.93 -6.81 -17.64
CA ILE A 21 -3.80 -7.53 -17.03
C ILE A 21 -3.64 -8.85 -17.79
N ARG A 22 -2.42 -9.10 -18.29
CA ARG A 22 -2.13 -10.09 -19.33
C ARG A 22 -1.13 -11.14 -18.85
N GLY A 23 -1.41 -11.80 -17.73
CA GLY A 23 -0.56 -12.88 -17.23
C GLY A 23 0.56 -12.41 -16.31
N VAL A 24 0.27 -11.45 -15.43
CA VAL A 24 1.25 -10.95 -14.47
C VAL A 24 1.67 -12.06 -13.52
N THR A 25 3.01 -12.29 -13.47
CA THR A 25 3.66 -13.20 -12.53
C THR A 25 4.68 -12.40 -11.73
N LEU A 26 4.52 -12.36 -10.39
CA LEU A 26 5.37 -11.65 -9.46
C LEU A 26 5.55 -12.44 -8.17
N GLN A 27 6.76 -12.38 -7.61
CA GLN A 27 7.08 -12.91 -6.29
C GLN A 27 7.63 -11.80 -5.41
N ILE A 28 6.99 -11.56 -4.26
CA ILE A 28 7.38 -10.51 -3.34
C ILE A 28 7.82 -11.16 -2.03
N PRO A 29 9.14 -11.22 -1.78
CA PRO A 29 9.69 -11.83 -0.57
C PRO A 29 9.24 -11.08 0.69
N ARG A 30 9.19 -11.81 1.81
CA ARG A 30 8.87 -11.20 3.11
C ARG A 30 9.89 -10.13 3.48
N GLY A 31 9.41 -9.01 4.01
CA GLY A 31 10.23 -7.90 4.47
C GLY A 31 10.79 -7.02 3.35
N HIS A 32 10.58 -7.36 2.07
CA HIS A 32 11.03 -6.55 0.94
C HIS A 32 10.07 -5.38 0.68
N ARG A 33 10.65 -4.27 0.21
CA ARG A 33 9.93 -3.12 -0.34
C ARG A 33 9.96 -3.22 -1.87
N HIS A 34 8.81 -3.47 -2.45
CA HIS A 34 8.66 -3.68 -3.88
C HIS A 34 7.87 -2.53 -4.51
N ALA A 35 8.41 -1.90 -5.53
CA ALA A 35 7.70 -0.88 -6.29
C ALA A 35 7.18 -1.44 -7.62
N ILE A 36 5.98 -1.05 -8.00
CA ILE A 36 5.43 -1.26 -9.33
C ILE A 36 5.39 0.09 -10.03
N ILE A 37 6.09 0.20 -11.14
CA ILE A 37 6.13 1.39 -11.98
C ILE A 37 5.64 1.06 -13.38
N GLY A 38 5.38 2.08 -14.18
CA GLY A 38 4.95 1.94 -15.58
C GLY A 38 4.16 3.15 -16.04
N PRO A 39 3.93 3.30 -17.35
CA PRO A 39 3.18 4.42 -17.91
C PRO A 39 1.73 4.46 -17.43
N ASN A 40 1.06 5.58 -17.70
CA ASN A 40 -0.37 5.71 -17.43
C ASN A 40 -1.15 4.69 -18.26
N GLY A 41 -2.17 4.06 -17.66
CA GLY A 41 -2.93 3.00 -18.33
C GLY A 41 -2.26 1.62 -18.37
N ALA A 42 -1.05 1.45 -17.83
CA ALA A 42 -0.35 0.16 -17.82
C ALA A 42 -1.03 -0.94 -17.00
N GLY A 43 -2.06 -0.62 -16.20
CA GLY A 43 -2.80 -1.59 -15.38
C GLY A 43 -2.40 -1.63 -13.90
N LYS A 44 -1.50 -0.75 -13.42
CA LYS A 44 -1.00 -0.74 -12.03
C LYS A 44 -2.11 -0.70 -10.99
N THR A 45 -3.02 0.25 -11.07
CA THR A 45 -4.18 0.38 -10.17
C THR A 45 -5.13 -0.83 -10.27
N THR A 46 -5.29 -1.39 -11.48
CA THR A 46 -6.06 -2.62 -11.67
C THR A 46 -5.41 -3.78 -10.92
N LEU A 47 -4.10 -3.94 -11.04
CA LEU A 47 -3.35 -4.98 -10.32
C LEU A 47 -3.50 -4.84 -8.79
N PHE A 48 -3.41 -3.63 -8.25
CA PHE A 48 -3.68 -3.34 -6.83
C PHE A 48 -5.12 -3.71 -6.42
N ASN A 49 -6.09 -3.43 -7.29
CA ASN A 49 -7.49 -3.80 -7.05
C ASN A 49 -7.70 -5.33 -7.03
N LEU A 50 -6.97 -6.07 -7.87
CA LEU A 50 -6.98 -7.55 -7.86
C LEU A 50 -6.37 -8.10 -6.56
N ILE A 51 -5.19 -7.63 -6.16
CA ILE A 51 -4.49 -8.04 -4.96
C ILE A 51 -5.31 -7.76 -3.69
N SER A 52 -5.99 -6.61 -3.64
CA SER A 52 -6.83 -6.23 -2.50
C SER A 52 -8.25 -6.83 -2.53
N GLY A 53 -8.58 -7.64 -3.57
CA GLY A 53 -9.88 -8.28 -3.71
C GLY A 53 -11.04 -7.36 -4.08
N ARG A 54 -10.74 -6.11 -4.50
CA ARG A 54 -11.79 -5.16 -4.98
C ARG A 54 -12.34 -5.57 -6.34
N PHE A 55 -11.48 -6.18 -7.17
CA PHE A 55 -11.90 -6.80 -8.43
C PHE A 55 -11.60 -8.29 -8.40
N PRO A 56 -12.48 -9.14 -8.93
CA PRO A 56 -12.16 -10.54 -9.15
C PRO A 56 -11.16 -10.67 -10.31
N VAL A 57 -10.22 -11.62 -10.19
CA VAL A 57 -9.37 -12.03 -11.31
C VAL A 57 -10.23 -12.74 -12.38
N THR A 58 -9.82 -12.64 -13.65
CA THR A 58 -10.42 -13.45 -14.72
C THR A 58 -9.83 -14.85 -14.70
N SER A 59 -8.50 -14.97 -14.50
CA SER A 59 -7.78 -16.23 -14.31
C SER A 59 -6.47 -15.96 -13.56
N GLY A 60 -5.76 -17.04 -13.22
CA GLY A 60 -4.51 -16.98 -12.48
C GLY A 60 -4.71 -17.11 -10.97
N GLN A 61 -3.62 -17.00 -10.23
CA GLN A 61 -3.59 -17.22 -8.79
C GLN A 61 -2.92 -16.07 -8.07
N ILE A 62 -3.45 -15.71 -6.90
CA ILE A 62 -2.83 -14.76 -5.96
C ILE A 62 -2.77 -15.44 -4.59
N LEU A 63 -1.54 -15.57 -4.06
CA LEU A 63 -1.31 -16.13 -2.73
C LEU A 63 -0.80 -15.03 -1.80
N LEU A 64 -1.41 -14.92 -0.62
CA LEU A 64 -0.95 -14.13 0.51
C LEU A 64 -0.44 -15.09 1.58
N ASN A 65 0.83 -15.00 1.93
CA ASN A 65 1.47 -15.90 2.90
C ASN A 65 1.24 -17.40 2.56
N GLY A 66 1.28 -17.76 1.27
CA GLY A 66 1.03 -19.11 0.77
C GLY A 66 -0.44 -19.54 0.71
N GLN A 67 -1.39 -18.66 1.07
CA GLN A 67 -2.82 -18.96 1.03
C GLN A 67 -3.51 -18.18 -0.09
N SER A 68 -4.35 -18.86 -0.88
CA SER A 68 -5.09 -18.18 -1.96
C SER A 68 -6.06 -17.14 -1.40
N ILE A 69 -6.03 -15.95 -2.04
CA ILE A 69 -6.96 -14.85 -1.76
C ILE A 69 -7.91 -14.57 -2.93
N VAL A 70 -7.87 -15.37 -3.99
CA VAL A 70 -8.79 -15.26 -5.13
C VAL A 70 -10.22 -15.49 -4.66
N GLY A 71 -11.13 -14.56 -5.01
CA GLY A 71 -12.54 -14.61 -4.60
C GLY A 71 -12.79 -14.29 -3.11
N VAL A 72 -11.76 -13.95 -2.36
CA VAL A 72 -11.89 -13.55 -0.95
C VAL A 72 -12.26 -12.08 -0.85
N ALA A 73 -13.27 -11.75 -0.03
CA ALA A 73 -13.70 -10.37 0.18
C ALA A 73 -12.60 -9.50 0.81
N PRO A 74 -12.48 -8.19 0.45
CA PRO A 74 -11.41 -7.30 0.91
C PRO A 74 -11.21 -7.28 2.42
N HIS A 75 -12.30 -7.22 3.21
CA HIS A 75 -12.20 -7.21 4.66
C HIS A 75 -11.63 -8.53 5.24
N ARG A 76 -11.81 -9.67 4.55
CA ARG A 76 -11.20 -10.94 4.95
C ARG A 76 -9.73 -11.02 4.54
N ILE A 77 -9.36 -10.44 3.40
CA ILE A 77 -7.96 -10.30 2.97
C ILE A 77 -7.20 -9.43 3.98
N ASN A 78 -7.79 -8.32 4.41
CA ASN A 78 -7.21 -7.46 5.44
C ASN A 78 -6.94 -8.25 6.74
N ARG A 79 -7.90 -9.05 7.19
CA ARG A 79 -7.77 -9.93 8.37
C ARG A 79 -6.73 -11.03 8.23
N ARG A 80 -6.32 -11.37 6.99
CA ARG A 80 -5.24 -12.31 6.69
C ARG A 80 -3.87 -11.64 6.63
N GLY A 81 -3.80 -10.34 6.93
CA GLY A 81 -2.54 -9.61 7.05
C GLY A 81 -2.14 -8.75 5.87
N LEU A 82 -3.07 -8.34 4.99
CA LEU A 82 -2.82 -7.38 3.92
C LEU A 82 -3.64 -6.12 4.14
N SER A 83 -3.00 -4.96 4.28
CA SER A 83 -3.66 -3.66 4.34
C SER A 83 -3.32 -2.83 3.10
N ARG A 84 -4.26 -1.97 2.69
CA ARG A 84 -4.09 -1.05 1.56
C ARG A 84 -4.49 0.36 1.95
N SER A 85 -3.65 1.36 1.61
CA SER A 85 -4.06 2.76 1.54
C SER A 85 -4.88 3.00 0.26
N PHE A 86 -5.71 4.03 0.27
CA PHE A 86 -6.52 4.38 -0.90
C PHE A 86 -6.04 5.71 -1.50
N GLN A 87 -6.21 5.90 -2.81
CA GLN A 87 -5.90 7.17 -3.51
C GLN A 87 -6.70 8.35 -2.95
N ILE A 88 -7.97 8.11 -2.54
CA ILE A 88 -8.79 9.10 -1.84
C ILE A 88 -8.59 8.90 -0.35
N THR A 89 -8.20 9.96 0.34
CA THR A 89 -7.92 9.95 1.78
C THR A 89 -9.08 9.34 2.56
N SER A 90 -8.84 8.16 3.15
CA SER A 90 -9.86 7.36 3.85
C SER A 90 -9.78 7.57 5.36
N ILE A 91 -9.76 8.84 5.79
CA ILE A 91 -9.83 9.22 7.20
C ILE A 91 -11.24 9.67 7.59
N PHE A 92 -11.53 9.67 8.87
CA PHE A 92 -12.76 10.23 9.42
C PHE A 92 -12.54 11.71 9.77
N PRO A 93 -12.90 12.68 8.89
CA PRO A 93 -12.47 14.06 9.01
C PRO A 93 -13.02 14.78 10.25
N ARG A 94 -14.15 14.33 10.78
CA ARG A 94 -14.79 14.89 11.99
C ARG A 94 -14.29 14.28 13.30
N MET A 95 -13.59 13.15 13.22
CA MET A 95 -12.94 12.53 14.38
C MET A 95 -11.56 13.14 14.59
N THR A 96 -11.07 13.09 15.83
CA THR A 96 -9.70 13.53 16.13
C THR A 96 -8.67 12.61 15.45
N VAL A 97 -7.45 13.10 15.34
CA VAL A 97 -6.32 12.33 14.83
C VAL A 97 -6.12 11.07 15.67
N PHE A 98 -6.20 11.19 17.00
CA PHE A 98 -6.14 10.06 17.92
C PHE A 98 -7.26 9.04 17.69
N GLU A 99 -8.48 9.49 17.51
CA GLU A 99 -9.62 8.60 17.26
C GLU A 99 -9.50 7.84 15.96
N ASN A 100 -8.98 8.46 14.91
CA ASN A 100 -8.70 7.80 13.64
C ASN A 100 -7.71 6.64 13.84
N ILE A 101 -6.57 6.87 14.48
CA ILE A 101 -5.57 5.83 14.77
C ILE A 101 -6.18 4.74 15.64
N ARG A 102 -6.91 5.13 16.71
CA ARG A 102 -7.56 4.17 17.60
C ARG A 102 -8.56 3.27 16.87
N CYS A 103 -9.32 3.82 15.90
CA CYS A 103 -10.20 3.02 15.03
C CYS A 103 -9.42 1.96 14.23
N GLY A 104 -8.27 2.32 13.67
CA GLY A 104 -7.40 1.38 12.95
C GLY A 104 -6.89 0.23 13.83
N LEU A 105 -6.67 0.50 15.12
CA LEU A 105 -6.17 -0.47 16.10
C LEU A 105 -7.23 -1.42 16.67
N LEU A 106 -8.52 -1.14 16.52
CA LEU A 106 -9.60 -1.90 17.18
C LEU A 106 -9.52 -3.41 16.88
N TRP A 107 -9.30 -3.76 15.62
CA TRP A 107 -9.28 -5.17 15.24
C TRP A 107 -8.09 -5.92 15.82
N SER A 108 -6.89 -5.37 15.75
CA SER A 108 -5.66 -5.97 16.27
C SER A 108 -5.68 -6.13 17.80
N HIS A 109 -6.46 -5.29 18.50
CA HIS A 109 -6.67 -5.36 19.96
C HIS A 109 -7.91 -6.16 20.38
N GLY A 110 -8.51 -6.93 19.46
CA GLY A 110 -9.61 -7.86 19.77
C GLY A 110 -11.00 -7.22 19.97
N PHE A 111 -11.17 -5.94 19.56
CA PHE A 111 -12.47 -5.24 19.66
C PHE A 111 -13.39 -5.50 18.46
N LYS A 112 -13.46 -6.70 17.96
CA LYS A 112 -14.18 -7.09 16.72
C LYS A 112 -15.53 -6.37 16.55
N TYR A 113 -16.56 -6.79 17.28
CA TYR A 113 -17.94 -6.24 17.23
C TYR A 113 -18.45 -5.89 18.65
N SER A 114 -17.55 -5.52 19.57
CA SER A 114 -17.90 -5.24 20.96
C SER A 114 -18.49 -3.83 21.09
N THR A 115 -19.79 -3.74 21.37
CA THR A 115 -20.52 -2.48 21.58
C THR A 115 -20.52 -2.03 23.05
N PHE A 116 -20.15 -2.90 23.99
CA PHE A 116 -20.28 -2.65 25.43
C PHE A 116 -19.01 -2.16 26.11
N ARG A 117 -17.85 -2.18 25.42
CA ARG A 117 -16.58 -1.74 26.02
C ARG A 117 -16.34 -0.25 25.78
N ARG A 118 -16.23 0.55 26.86
CA ARG A 118 -15.82 1.95 26.74
C ARG A 118 -14.37 2.05 26.29
N LEU A 119 -14.13 2.50 25.06
CA LEU A 119 -12.82 2.59 24.44
C LEU A 119 -11.86 3.51 25.22
N SER A 120 -12.39 4.58 25.85
CA SER A 120 -11.60 5.50 26.68
C SER A 120 -10.92 4.83 27.89
N ARG A 121 -11.43 3.68 28.35
CA ARG A 121 -10.88 2.93 29.49
C ARG A 121 -9.91 1.80 29.09
N GLN A 122 -9.66 1.64 27.80
CA GLN A 122 -8.80 0.56 27.28
C GLN A 122 -7.36 1.03 27.19
N LYS A 123 -6.61 0.88 28.31
CA LYS A 123 -5.25 1.40 28.42
C LYS A 123 -4.35 0.91 27.28
N ALA A 124 -4.25 -0.39 27.04
CA ALA A 124 -3.38 -0.96 25.99
C ALA A 124 -3.69 -0.42 24.57
N LEU A 125 -4.99 -0.23 24.25
CA LEU A 125 -5.42 0.35 22.97
C LEU A 125 -5.01 1.82 22.85
N ASN A 126 -5.19 2.58 23.93
CA ASN A 126 -4.88 4.01 23.94
C ASN A 126 -3.37 4.24 23.93
N ASP A 127 -2.59 3.47 24.70
CA ASP A 127 -1.12 3.52 24.71
C ASP A 127 -0.55 3.18 23.31
N ALA A 128 -1.10 2.17 22.64
CA ALA A 128 -0.70 1.83 21.27
C ALA A 128 -1.04 2.94 20.27
N ALA A 129 -2.17 3.63 20.45
CA ALA A 129 -2.53 4.77 19.61
C ALA A 129 -1.58 5.96 19.82
N GLU A 130 -1.20 6.27 21.06
CA GLU A 130 -0.21 7.32 21.36
C GLU A 130 1.15 7.00 20.73
N GLN A 131 1.65 5.78 20.93
CA GLN A 131 2.93 5.35 20.35
C GLN A 131 2.94 5.45 18.81
N LEU A 132 1.81 5.11 18.17
CA LEU A 132 1.72 5.24 16.73
C LEU A 132 1.68 6.70 16.29
N LEU A 133 0.99 7.58 17.01
CA LEU A 133 0.99 9.03 16.76
C LEU A 133 2.39 9.63 16.87
N GLU A 134 3.19 9.22 17.87
CA GLU A 134 4.58 9.64 18.00
C GLU A 134 5.41 9.21 16.78
N ARG A 135 5.28 7.94 16.35
CA ARG A 135 5.98 7.43 15.16
C ARG A 135 5.59 8.17 13.87
N LEU A 136 4.36 8.67 13.79
CA LEU A 136 3.84 9.44 12.66
C LEU A 136 4.20 10.93 12.74
N ASN A 137 4.81 11.39 13.83
CA ASN A 137 5.03 12.80 14.16
C ASN A 137 3.71 13.61 14.22
N LEU A 138 2.61 12.96 14.60
CA LEU A 138 1.28 13.56 14.73
C LEU A 138 0.83 13.76 16.18
N ALA A 139 1.65 13.42 17.17
CA ALA A 139 1.32 13.60 18.59
C ALA A 139 0.88 15.05 18.95
N PRO A 140 1.52 16.12 18.40
CA PRO A 140 1.06 17.50 18.66
C PRO A 140 -0.33 17.82 18.05
N ARG A 141 -0.82 17.00 17.14
CA ARG A 141 -2.12 17.13 16.46
C ARG A 141 -3.21 16.21 17.03
N ARG A 142 -2.88 15.48 18.09
CA ARG A 142 -3.66 14.41 18.70
C ARG A 142 -5.16 14.67 18.78
N ASP A 143 -5.53 15.82 19.33
CA ASP A 143 -6.92 16.20 19.62
C ASP A 143 -7.55 17.06 18.51
N LEU A 144 -6.80 17.35 17.44
CA LEU A 144 -7.31 18.11 16.30
C LEU A 144 -8.24 17.22 15.45
N PRO A 145 -9.39 17.72 14.98
CA PRO A 145 -10.15 17.05 13.93
C PRO A 145 -9.30 16.76 12.71
N ALA A 146 -9.32 15.52 12.22
CA ALA A 146 -8.41 15.10 11.13
C ALA A 146 -8.61 15.89 9.82
N GLY A 147 -9.81 16.42 9.58
CA GLY A 147 -10.09 17.28 8.43
C GLY A 147 -9.37 18.65 8.45
N LEU A 148 -8.81 19.05 9.60
CA LEU A 148 -8.07 20.31 9.74
C LEU A 148 -6.56 20.13 9.58
N LEU A 149 -6.08 18.91 9.38
CA LEU A 149 -4.69 18.62 9.08
C LEU A 149 -4.31 19.14 7.69
N SER A 150 -3.03 19.52 7.50
CA SER A 150 -2.47 19.72 6.17
C SER A 150 -2.55 18.44 5.33
N TYR A 151 -2.46 18.55 4.01
CA TYR A 151 -2.50 17.41 3.11
C TYR A 151 -1.44 16.34 3.45
N ALA A 152 -0.21 16.75 3.72
CA ALA A 152 0.87 15.84 4.11
C ALA A 152 0.60 15.14 5.46
N GLU A 153 0.03 15.87 6.45
CA GLU A 153 -0.37 15.28 7.73
C GLU A 153 -1.55 14.29 7.57
N GLN A 154 -2.52 14.59 6.69
CA GLN A 154 -3.61 13.65 6.38
C GLN A 154 -3.08 12.38 5.75
N ARG A 155 -2.11 12.46 4.82
CA ARG A 155 -1.45 11.30 4.23
C ARG A 155 -0.66 10.50 5.27
N ALA A 156 0.06 11.16 6.18
CA ALA A 156 0.73 10.48 7.28
C ALA A 156 -0.27 9.74 8.18
N LEU A 157 -1.42 10.36 8.50
CA LEU A 157 -2.49 9.74 9.26
C LEU A 157 -3.08 8.52 8.53
N GLU A 158 -3.32 8.61 7.23
CA GLU A 158 -3.83 7.51 6.40
C GLU A 158 -2.88 6.31 6.40
N ILE A 159 -1.57 6.56 6.23
CA ILE A 159 -0.54 5.52 6.35
C ILE A 159 -0.60 4.90 7.76
N GLY A 160 -0.73 5.72 8.80
CA GLY A 160 -0.87 5.28 10.18
C GLY A 160 -2.07 4.35 10.38
N VAL A 161 -3.25 4.73 9.89
CA VAL A 161 -4.47 3.90 9.95
C VAL A 161 -4.28 2.59 9.18
N THR A 162 -3.59 2.63 8.03
CA THR A 162 -3.31 1.46 7.20
C THR A 162 -2.44 0.43 7.94
N ILE A 163 -1.44 0.87 8.69
CA ILE A 163 -0.53 -0.03 9.42
C ILE A 163 -1.05 -0.43 10.81
N ALA A 164 -1.97 0.33 11.40
CA ALA A 164 -2.53 0.13 12.74
C ALA A 164 -3.15 -1.26 12.91
N GLY A 165 -3.76 -1.80 11.86
CA GLY A 165 -4.38 -3.14 11.86
C GLY A 165 -3.40 -4.31 12.07
N GLY A 166 -2.09 -4.05 12.11
CA GLY A 166 -1.06 -5.07 12.32
C GLY A 166 -0.76 -5.92 11.09
N ALA A 167 -1.16 -5.48 9.89
CA ALA A 167 -0.90 -6.21 8.65
C ALA A 167 0.61 -6.37 8.40
N GLU A 168 0.98 -7.55 7.86
CA GLU A 168 2.37 -7.88 7.47
C GLU A 168 2.70 -7.39 6.06
N VAL A 169 1.70 -7.30 5.19
CA VAL A 169 1.81 -6.80 3.80
C VAL A 169 1.04 -5.49 3.68
N ILE A 170 1.74 -4.45 3.29
CA ILE A 170 1.19 -3.09 3.13
C ILE A 170 1.19 -2.73 1.65
N LEU A 171 0.05 -2.31 1.13
CA LEU A 171 -0.08 -1.74 -0.22
C LEU A 171 -0.24 -0.22 -0.10
N LEU A 172 0.66 0.54 -0.73
CA LEU A 172 0.56 2.00 -0.82
C LEU A 172 0.37 2.41 -2.30
N ASP A 173 -0.70 3.15 -2.57
CA ASP A 173 -1.06 3.61 -3.91
C ASP A 173 -0.76 5.11 -4.01
N GLU A 174 0.33 5.46 -4.68
CA GLU A 174 0.85 6.82 -4.87
C GLU A 174 0.91 7.62 -3.54
N PRO A 175 1.64 7.12 -2.51
CA PRO A 175 1.60 7.71 -1.18
C PRO A 175 2.14 9.15 -1.11
N THR A 176 2.91 9.60 -2.12
CA THR A 176 3.51 10.93 -2.17
C THR A 176 2.88 11.86 -3.23
N ALA A 177 1.82 11.42 -3.91
CA ALA A 177 1.16 12.22 -4.93
C ALA A 177 0.71 13.58 -4.39
N GLY A 178 0.98 14.66 -5.13
CA GLY A 178 0.58 16.03 -4.78
C GLY A 178 1.40 16.71 -3.70
N MET A 179 2.48 16.07 -3.22
CA MET A 179 3.40 16.64 -2.22
C MET A 179 4.49 17.48 -2.85
N SER A 180 4.90 18.53 -2.15
CA SER A 180 6.15 19.26 -2.45
C SER A 180 7.37 18.36 -2.21
N ARG A 181 8.53 18.70 -2.79
CA ARG A 181 9.77 17.92 -2.64
C ARG A 181 10.17 17.68 -1.18
N SER A 182 9.98 18.69 -0.31
CA SER A 182 10.30 18.57 1.12
C SER A 182 9.32 17.66 1.87
N GLU A 183 8.04 17.68 1.49
CA GLU A 183 7.02 16.79 2.04
C GLU A 183 7.23 15.34 1.58
N THR A 184 7.55 15.15 0.29
CA THR A 184 7.92 13.84 -0.28
C THR A 184 9.08 13.21 0.50
N GLN A 185 10.15 13.97 0.77
CA GLN A 185 11.29 13.44 1.54
C GLN A 185 10.90 13.02 2.96
N ARG A 186 10.04 13.81 3.62
CA ARG A 186 9.50 13.46 4.96
C ARG A 186 8.62 12.21 4.89
N ALA A 187 7.74 12.11 3.87
CA ALA A 187 6.90 10.94 3.66
C ALA A 187 7.71 9.67 3.39
N VAL A 188 8.77 9.74 2.57
CA VAL A 188 9.69 8.62 2.32
C VAL A 188 10.33 8.12 3.61
N ASN A 189 10.83 9.04 4.45
CA ASN A 189 11.44 8.68 5.74
C ASN A 189 10.41 8.06 6.69
N LEU A 190 9.20 8.62 6.74
CA LEU A 190 8.09 8.09 7.52
C LEU A 190 7.72 6.67 7.07
N ILE A 191 7.47 6.47 5.77
CA ILE A 191 7.12 5.16 5.21
C ILE A 191 8.20 4.14 5.56
N ARG A 192 9.48 4.48 5.39
CA ARG A 192 10.60 3.59 5.73
C ARG A 192 10.57 3.17 7.21
N GLN A 193 10.34 4.12 8.11
CA GLN A 193 10.30 3.88 9.55
C GLN A 193 9.09 3.02 9.97
N VAL A 194 7.89 3.33 9.45
CA VAL A 194 6.67 2.66 9.91
C VAL A 194 6.42 1.30 9.25
N THR A 195 7.10 1.04 8.12
CA THR A 195 7.05 -0.26 7.43
C THR A 195 8.26 -1.15 7.71
N GLU A 196 9.11 -0.80 8.68
CA GLU A 196 10.24 -1.64 9.09
C GLU A 196 9.76 -3.04 9.51
N GLY A 197 10.44 -4.08 8.99
CA GLY A 197 10.07 -5.48 9.21
C GLY A 197 8.79 -5.95 8.51
N LYS A 198 8.14 -5.09 7.72
CA LYS A 198 6.94 -5.43 6.94
C LYS A 198 7.27 -5.55 5.46
N THR A 199 6.43 -6.28 4.74
CA THR A 199 6.49 -6.31 3.27
C THR A 199 5.69 -5.12 2.73
N LEU A 200 6.33 -4.31 1.90
CA LEU A 200 5.70 -3.16 1.25
C LEU A 200 5.58 -3.41 -0.25
N LEU A 201 4.40 -3.23 -0.79
CA LEU A 201 4.18 -3.09 -2.22
C LEU A 201 3.62 -1.71 -2.51
N MET A 202 4.29 -0.94 -3.36
CA MET A 202 3.84 0.42 -3.70
C MET A 202 3.72 0.61 -5.20
N VAL A 203 2.75 1.43 -5.62
CA VAL A 203 2.70 2.05 -6.94
C VAL A 203 3.16 3.48 -6.78
N GLU A 204 4.12 3.90 -7.59
CA GLU A 204 4.64 5.26 -7.61
C GLU A 204 5.09 5.64 -9.01
N HIS A 205 5.04 6.93 -9.30
CA HIS A 205 5.54 7.52 -10.53
C HIS A 205 6.72 8.49 -10.29
N ASP A 206 6.93 8.93 -9.05
CA ASP A 206 8.13 9.71 -8.68
C ASP A 206 9.32 8.76 -8.48
N MET A 207 10.24 8.79 -9.45
CA MET A 207 11.42 7.92 -9.44
C MET A 207 12.34 8.19 -8.23
N SER A 208 12.32 9.39 -7.65
CA SER A 208 13.09 9.69 -6.44
C SER A 208 12.58 8.92 -5.23
N VAL A 209 11.27 8.75 -5.13
CA VAL A 209 10.60 7.94 -4.10
C VAL A 209 10.88 6.46 -4.33
N VAL A 210 10.72 6.00 -5.58
CA VAL A 210 10.95 4.60 -5.97
C VAL A 210 12.38 4.19 -5.64
N PHE A 211 13.38 4.93 -6.10
CA PHE A 211 14.80 4.65 -5.81
C PHE A 211 15.18 4.85 -4.35
N GLY A 212 14.44 5.70 -3.62
CA GLY A 212 14.66 5.95 -2.20
C GLY A 212 14.11 4.86 -1.28
N LEU A 213 13.10 4.09 -1.71
CA LEU A 213 12.40 3.13 -0.86
C LEU A 213 12.51 1.68 -1.31
N ALA A 214 12.49 1.40 -2.62
CA ALA A 214 12.35 0.05 -3.14
C ALA A 214 13.65 -0.75 -3.10
N ASP A 215 13.52 -2.02 -2.70
CA ASP A 215 14.59 -3.04 -2.83
C ASP A 215 14.52 -3.69 -4.23
N VAL A 216 13.30 -3.81 -4.78
CA VAL A 216 13.02 -4.36 -6.11
C VAL A 216 11.98 -3.49 -6.81
N ILE A 217 12.14 -3.31 -8.12
CA ILE A 217 11.21 -2.58 -8.98
C ILE A 217 10.70 -3.51 -10.07
N SER A 218 9.38 -3.62 -10.23
CA SER A 218 8.74 -4.26 -11.37
C SER A 218 8.14 -3.21 -12.29
N VAL A 219 8.44 -3.32 -13.56
CA VAL A 219 7.93 -2.43 -14.61
C VAL A 219 6.79 -3.10 -15.33
N VAL A 220 5.61 -2.47 -15.26
CA VAL A 220 4.39 -2.96 -15.93
C VAL A 220 4.10 -2.08 -17.14
N VAL A 221 3.91 -2.71 -18.30
CA VAL A 221 3.56 -2.05 -19.56
C VAL A 221 2.47 -2.87 -20.25
N TYR A 222 1.38 -2.24 -20.63
CA TYR A 222 0.20 -2.87 -21.26
C TYR A 222 -0.30 -4.14 -20.54
N GLY A 223 -0.24 -4.13 -19.20
CA GLY A 223 -0.72 -5.24 -18.38
C GLY A 223 0.24 -6.42 -18.21
N GLU A 224 1.49 -6.28 -18.64
CA GLU A 224 2.55 -7.29 -18.54
C GLU A 224 3.73 -6.76 -17.74
N VAL A 225 4.45 -7.64 -17.02
CA VAL A 225 5.72 -7.30 -16.36
C VAL A 225 6.85 -7.48 -17.36
N ILE A 226 7.46 -6.38 -17.82
CA ILE A 226 8.56 -6.43 -18.77
C ILE A 226 9.94 -6.54 -18.12
N ALA A 227 10.06 -6.13 -16.86
CA ALA A 227 11.28 -6.24 -16.08
C ALA A 227 10.97 -6.26 -14.59
N SER A 228 11.77 -6.99 -13.80
CA SER A 228 11.71 -6.97 -12.34
C SER A 228 13.11 -7.21 -11.79
N ASP A 229 13.72 -6.21 -11.17
CA ASP A 229 15.09 -6.27 -10.66
C ASP A 229 15.37 -5.17 -9.62
N ALA A 230 16.59 -5.15 -9.09
CA ALA A 230 17.10 -4.08 -8.23
C ALA A 230 17.06 -2.71 -8.96
N PRO A 231 16.86 -1.60 -8.21
CA PRO A 231 16.70 -0.27 -8.79
C PRO A 231 17.78 0.13 -9.80
N GLN A 232 19.06 -0.20 -9.53
CA GLN A 232 20.20 0.14 -10.40
C GLN A 232 20.11 -0.57 -11.75
N ARG A 233 19.66 -1.84 -11.76
CA ARG A 233 19.51 -2.63 -13.00
C ARG A 233 18.30 -2.16 -13.82
N ILE A 234 17.20 -1.80 -13.15
CA ILE A 234 16.03 -1.23 -13.83
C ILE A 234 16.41 0.07 -14.54
N ARG A 235 17.19 0.93 -13.89
CA ARG A 235 17.64 2.22 -14.47
C ARG A 235 18.43 2.04 -15.76
N SER A 236 19.24 0.99 -15.89
CA SER A 236 20.07 0.70 -17.05
C SER A 236 19.41 -0.25 -18.07
N ASN A 237 18.18 -0.70 -17.83
CA ASN A 237 17.48 -1.64 -18.69
C ASN A 237 16.93 -0.92 -19.94
N LYS A 238 17.41 -1.33 -21.13
CA LYS A 238 17.01 -0.72 -22.42
C LYS A 238 15.51 -0.84 -22.69
N ALA A 239 14.89 -2.00 -22.44
CA ALA A 239 13.46 -2.21 -22.66
C ALA A 239 12.62 -1.28 -21.77
N VAL A 240 13.08 -1.02 -20.52
CA VAL A 240 12.44 -0.07 -19.62
C VAL A 240 12.58 1.36 -20.15
N GLN A 241 13.79 1.75 -20.59
CA GLN A 241 14.04 3.09 -21.15
C GLN A 241 13.17 3.33 -22.39
N GLU A 242 13.09 2.38 -23.30
CA GLU A 242 12.24 2.46 -24.50
C GLU A 242 10.75 2.56 -24.18
N ALA A 243 10.27 1.79 -23.18
CA ALA A 243 8.88 1.84 -22.75
C ALA A 243 8.46 3.20 -22.11
N TYR A 244 9.42 3.91 -21.50
CA TYR A 244 9.18 5.26 -20.98
C TYR A 244 9.37 6.34 -22.04
N LEU A 245 10.40 6.25 -22.88
CA LEU A 245 10.69 7.21 -23.94
C LEU A 245 9.68 7.13 -25.11
N GLY A 246 9.17 5.93 -25.39
CA GLY A 246 8.15 5.74 -26.43
C GLY A 246 6.80 6.40 -26.16
N ASN A 247 6.53 6.82 -24.92
CA ASN A 247 5.29 7.50 -24.52
C ASN A 247 5.41 9.03 -24.49
N GLU A 248 6.60 9.60 -24.71
CA GLU A 248 6.80 11.07 -24.82
C GLU A 248 6.66 11.61 -26.25
N VAL A 249 6.43 10.73 -27.25
CA VAL A 249 6.42 11.07 -28.68
C VAL A 249 5.01 10.93 -29.32
N THR A 250 3.94 10.81 -28.54
CA THR A 250 2.58 10.82 -29.13
C THR A 250 1.71 11.88 -28.49
#